data_69c4545e42ea71e08a180090f5681d01
#
_entry.id   69c4545e42ea71e08a180090f5681d01
#
_cell.length_a   1.000
_cell.length_b   1.000
_cell.length_c   1.000
_cell.angle_alpha   90.00
_cell.angle_beta   90.00
_cell.angle_gamma   90.00
#
_symmetry.space_group_name_H-M   'P 1'
#
loop_
_entity.id
_entity.type
_entity.pdbx_description
1 polymer ?
#
loop_
_entity_poly.entity_id
_entity_poly.type
_entity_poly.pdbx_seq_one_letter_code
_entity_poly.pdbx_strand_id
1 'polypeptide(L)'
;MRAEVAAGSPLGLKAKEVMARGDLVSDDILLGMLEARLGQADVAKGFILDGYPRNVAQANALDELLGKIGQPLDAVVQLDVASELLVERIAGRAKAEGREDDNPESVRKRLQVYTDSTAPVIGFYEQRGKLARVDGVGSLDEVLERISKALGR
;
A
#
# COMPACT_ATOMS: atom_id res chain seq x y z
N MET A 1 9.06 -4.73 -0.91
CA MET A 1 10.15 -4.42 0.03
C MET A 1 10.69 -5.67 0.76
N ARG A 2 9.91 -6.38 1.61
CA ARG A 2 10.45 -7.56 2.36
C ARG A 2 11.04 -8.64 1.43
N ALA A 3 10.39 -8.92 0.29
CA ALA A 3 10.89 -9.86 -0.69
C ALA A 3 12.22 -9.41 -1.33
N GLU A 4 12.37 -8.13 -1.64
CA GLU A 4 13.61 -7.55 -2.18
C GLU A 4 14.76 -7.61 -1.17
N VAL A 5 14.46 -7.35 0.11
CA VAL A 5 15.45 -7.52 1.20
C VAL A 5 15.88 -8.96 1.32
N ALA A 6 14.94 -9.91 1.26
CA ALA A 6 15.22 -11.35 1.34
C ALA A 6 16.00 -11.86 0.11
N ALA A 7 15.71 -11.31 -1.07
CA ALA A 7 16.42 -11.63 -2.30
C ALA A 7 17.84 -11.01 -2.38
N GLY A 8 18.19 -10.08 -1.46
CA GLY A 8 19.50 -9.42 -1.47
C GLY A 8 19.73 -8.50 -2.66
N SER A 9 18.65 -7.96 -3.28
CA SER A 9 18.80 -6.99 -4.37
C SER A 9 19.54 -5.73 -3.90
N PRO A 10 20.23 -4.99 -4.79
CA PRO A 10 20.94 -3.77 -4.40
C PRO A 10 20.04 -2.75 -3.67
N LEU A 11 18.80 -2.59 -4.11
CA LEU A 11 17.82 -1.72 -3.44
C LEU A 11 17.31 -2.34 -2.14
N GLY A 12 17.15 -3.67 -2.09
CA GLY A 12 16.79 -4.41 -0.88
C GLY A 12 17.85 -4.28 0.20
N LEU A 13 19.12 -4.34 -0.13
CA LEU A 13 20.24 -4.14 0.80
C LEU A 13 20.25 -2.70 1.34
N LYS A 14 20.08 -1.68 0.49
CA LYS A 14 19.96 -0.28 0.91
C LYS A 14 18.79 -0.09 1.87
N ALA A 15 17.62 -0.65 1.54
CA ALA A 15 16.44 -0.58 2.42
C ALA A 15 16.71 -1.27 3.76
N LYS A 16 17.38 -2.43 3.77
CA LYS A 16 17.76 -3.14 5.00
C LYS A 16 18.66 -2.31 5.89
N GLU A 17 19.68 -1.65 5.34
CA GLU A 17 20.59 -0.77 6.09
C GLU A 17 19.85 0.42 6.71
N VAL A 18 18.96 1.06 5.95
CA VAL A 18 18.13 2.18 6.45
C VAL A 18 17.22 1.72 7.59
N MET A 19 16.54 0.58 7.40
CA MET A 19 15.66 0.00 8.43
C MET A 19 16.43 -0.44 9.68
N ALA A 20 17.66 -0.96 9.55
CA ALA A 20 18.49 -1.37 10.67
C ALA A 20 18.91 -0.19 11.57
N ARG A 21 18.98 1.03 11.00
CA ARG A 21 19.21 2.27 11.76
C ARG A 21 17.93 2.86 12.35
N GLY A 22 16.76 2.25 12.09
CA GLY A 22 15.47 2.76 12.54
C GLY A 22 14.92 3.91 11.67
N ASP A 23 15.57 4.19 10.53
CA ASP A 23 15.17 5.24 9.60
C ASP A 23 14.03 4.77 8.68
N LEU A 24 13.29 5.74 8.13
CA LEU A 24 12.31 5.46 7.07
C LEU A 24 13.03 5.28 5.73
N VAL A 25 12.64 4.24 4.99
CA VAL A 25 13.11 4.04 3.62
C VAL A 25 12.60 5.19 2.75
N SER A 26 13.49 5.85 2.02
CA SER A 26 13.13 6.99 1.18
C SER A 26 12.20 6.60 0.04
N ASP A 27 11.40 7.56 -0.42
CA ASP A 27 10.46 7.36 -1.53
C ASP A 27 11.18 6.95 -2.81
N ASP A 28 12.40 7.44 -3.06
CA ASP A 28 13.22 7.07 -4.23
C ASP A 28 13.61 5.58 -4.23
N ILE A 29 13.98 5.04 -3.07
CA ILE A 29 14.30 3.62 -2.94
C ILE A 29 13.05 2.78 -3.18
N LEU A 30 11.91 3.20 -2.61
CA LEU A 30 10.64 2.51 -2.80
C LEU A 30 10.18 2.55 -4.27
N LEU A 31 10.30 3.69 -4.92
CA LEU A 31 9.96 3.86 -6.34
C LEU A 31 10.86 2.99 -7.24
N GLY A 32 12.18 2.98 -6.98
CA GLY A 32 13.11 2.12 -7.72
C GLY A 32 12.84 0.63 -7.56
N MET A 33 12.44 0.20 -6.35
CA MET A 33 11.99 -1.19 -6.12
C MET A 33 10.72 -1.52 -6.89
N LEU A 34 9.78 -0.58 -6.93
CA LEU A 34 8.54 -0.73 -7.67
C LEU A 34 8.79 -0.82 -9.17
N GLU A 35 9.63 0.06 -9.71
CA GLU A 35 10.03 0.05 -11.12
C GLU A 35 10.67 -1.29 -11.51
N ALA A 36 11.61 -1.79 -10.72
CA ALA A 36 12.25 -3.08 -10.93
C ALA A 36 11.22 -4.23 -10.89
N ARG A 37 10.24 -4.17 -9.99
CA ARG A 37 9.17 -5.18 -9.86
C ARG A 37 8.20 -5.15 -11.04
N LEU A 38 7.79 -3.98 -11.47
CA LEU A 38 6.88 -3.78 -12.60
C LEU A 38 7.51 -4.13 -13.95
N GLY A 39 8.84 -4.17 -14.05
CA GLY A 39 9.57 -4.66 -15.22
C GLY A 39 9.62 -6.18 -15.36
N GLN A 40 9.10 -6.96 -14.41
CA GLN A 40 9.14 -8.42 -14.47
C GLN A 40 8.01 -8.99 -15.34
N ALA A 41 8.26 -10.09 -16.01
CA ALA A 41 7.33 -10.69 -16.98
C ALA A 41 5.98 -11.13 -16.38
N ASP A 42 5.95 -11.51 -15.10
CA ASP A 42 4.76 -11.99 -14.42
C ASP A 42 3.71 -10.88 -14.16
N VAL A 43 4.14 -9.61 -14.17
CA VAL A 43 3.24 -8.44 -14.01
C VAL A 43 2.74 -7.86 -15.33
N ALA A 44 3.17 -8.40 -16.47
CA ALA A 44 2.78 -7.89 -17.79
C ALA A 44 1.26 -7.91 -18.05
N LYS A 45 0.53 -8.81 -17.37
CA LYS A 45 -0.93 -8.93 -17.49
C LYS A 45 -1.71 -8.06 -16.50
N GLY A 46 -1.02 -7.37 -15.60
CA GLY A 46 -1.59 -6.51 -14.57
C GLY A 46 -0.96 -6.76 -13.21
N PHE A 47 -1.26 -5.86 -12.28
CA PHE A 47 -0.72 -5.87 -10.92
C PHE A 47 -1.70 -5.26 -9.93
N ILE A 48 -1.51 -5.55 -8.67
CA ILE A 48 -2.16 -4.89 -7.54
C ILE A 48 -1.07 -4.37 -6.62
N LEU A 49 -1.17 -3.08 -6.26
CA LEU A 49 -0.32 -2.46 -5.24
C LEU A 49 -1.09 -2.41 -3.93
N ASP A 50 -0.54 -3.06 -2.90
CA ASP A 50 -1.10 -3.04 -1.56
C ASP A 50 -0.28 -2.12 -0.65
N GLY A 51 -0.94 -1.12 -0.06
CA GLY A 51 -0.33 -0.17 0.86
C GLY A 51 0.63 0.83 0.22
N TYR A 52 0.49 1.11 -1.07
CA TYR A 52 1.22 2.13 -1.83
C TYR A 52 0.32 2.71 -2.92
N PRO A 53 0.34 4.05 -3.18
CA PRO A 53 1.11 5.09 -2.49
C PRO A 53 0.53 5.45 -1.10
N ARG A 54 1.35 6.07 -0.24
CA ARG A 54 0.98 6.51 1.11
C ARG A 54 0.99 8.02 1.31
N ASN A 55 1.38 8.77 0.31
CA ASN A 55 1.30 10.23 0.27
C ASN A 55 1.13 10.71 -1.18
N VAL A 56 0.79 11.98 -1.35
CA VAL A 56 0.53 12.56 -2.68
C VAL A 56 1.80 12.63 -3.54
N ALA A 57 2.97 12.81 -2.95
CA ALA A 57 4.24 12.80 -3.69
C ALA A 57 4.50 11.43 -4.32
N GLN A 58 4.30 10.35 -3.55
CA GLN A 58 4.37 8.97 -4.07
C GLN A 58 3.31 8.70 -5.14
N ALA A 59 2.10 9.25 -5.00
CA ALA A 59 1.04 9.09 -5.99
C ALA A 59 1.40 9.73 -7.34
N ASN A 60 1.97 10.94 -7.31
CA ASN A 60 2.47 11.58 -8.52
C ASN A 60 3.62 10.79 -9.17
N ALA A 61 4.61 10.37 -8.38
CA ALA A 61 5.73 9.58 -8.88
C ALA A 61 5.28 8.23 -9.47
N LEU A 62 4.27 7.59 -8.86
CA LEU A 62 3.66 6.39 -9.38
C LEU A 62 2.98 6.63 -10.73
N ASP A 63 2.16 7.68 -10.85
CA ASP A 63 1.46 8.02 -12.09
C ASP A 63 2.47 8.28 -13.24
N GLU A 64 3.59 8.97 -12.93
CA GLU A 64 4.68 9.20 -13.91
C GLU A 64 5.35 7.89 -14.33
N LEU A 65 5.68 7.02 -13.37
CA LEU A 65 6.30 5.71 -13.65
C LEU A 65 5.38 4.85 -14.52
N LEU A 66 4.10 4.73 -14.14
CA LEU A 66 3.13 3.93 -14.88
C LEU A 66 2.88 4.49 -16.29
N GLY A 67 2.89 5.81 -16.44
CA GLY A 67 2.84 6.47 -17.76
C GLY A 67 4.03 6.11 -18.64
N LYS A 68 5.26 6.11 -18.08
CA LYS A 68 6.49 5.76 -18.81
C LYS A 68 6.50 4.31 -19.30
N ILE A 69 5.98 3.39 -18.50
CA ILE A 69 5.93 1.95 -18.86
C ILE A 69 4.67 1.56 -19.65
N GLY A 70 3.77 2.52 -19.93
CA GLY A 70 2.54 2.27 -20.69
C GLY A 70 1.49 1.44 -19.97
N GLN A 71 1.52 1.38 -18.64
CA GLN A 71 0.59 0.62 -17.80
C GLN A 71 -0.11 1.57 -16.81
N PRO A 72 -1.02 2.44 -17.27
CA PRO A 72 -1.70 3.38 -16.39
C PRO A 72 -2.54 2.66 -15.34
N LEU A 73 -2.69 3.28 -14.18
CA LEU A 73 -3.52 2.75 -13.11
C LEU A 73 -5.01 2.75 -13.54
N ASP A 74 -5.66 1.60 -13.47
CA ASP A 74 -7.08 1.47 -13.85
C ASP A 74 -8.00 1.99 -12.75
N ALA A 75 -7.80 1.55 -11.51
CA ALA A 75 -8.64 1.91 -10.37
C ALA A 75 -7.84 1.91 -9.06
N VAL A 76 -8.33 2.66 -8.10
CA VAL A 76 -7.89 2.65 -6.70
C VAL A 76 -9.08 2.24 -5.84
N VAL A 77 -8.92 1.19 -5.07
CA VAL A 77 -9.93 0.72 -4.12
C VAL A 77 -9.57 1.21 -2.73
N GLN A 78 -10.46 2.01 -2.15
CA GLN A 78 -10.41 2.37 -0.74
C GLN A 78 -11.32 1.41 0.03
N LEU A 79 -10.76 0.67 0.96
CA LEU A 79 -11.55 -0.08 1.94
C LEU A 79 -11.88 0.84 3.11
N ASP A 80 -13.16 1.12 3.29
CA ASP A 80 -13.65 1.94 4.40
C ASP A 80 -13.96 1.05 5.61
N VAL A 81 -13.29 1.33 6.72
CA VAL A 81 -13.42 0.56 7.97
C VAL A 81 -13.32 1.53 9.15
N ALA A 82 -14.22 1.41 10.10
CA ALA A 82 -14.18 2.21 11.32
C ALA A 82 -12.87 2.01 12.11
N SER A 83 -12.33 3.09 12.67
CA SER A 83 -11.03 3.09 13.35
C SER A 83 -10.97 2.10 14.51
N GLU A 84 -12.07 1.94 15.25
CA GLU A 84 -12.18 0.99 16.37
C GLU A 84 -11.97 -0.44 15.91
N LEU A 85 -12.62 -0.82 14.81
CA LEU A 85 -12.49 -2.15 14.23
C LEU A 85 -11.09 -2.40 13.65
N LEU A 86 -10.43 -1.37 13.11
CA LEU A 86 -9.04 -1.45 12.66
C LEU A 86 -8.10 -1.76 13.82
N VAL A 87 -8.25 -1.09 14.95
CA VAL A 87 -7.45 -1.34 16.16
C VAL A 87 -7.62 -2.79 16.65
N GLU A 88 -8.86 -3.29 16.70
CA GLU A 88 -9.14 -4.67 17.08
C GLU A 88 -8.49 -5.69 16.11
N ARG A 89 -8.63 -5.46 14.80
CA ARG A 89 -8.02 -6.33 13.78
C ARG A 89 -6.50 -6.35 13.86
N ILE A 90 -5.87 -5.19 14.08
CA ILE A 90 -4.41 -5.10 14.22
C ILE A 90 -3.96 -5.83 15.49
N ALA A 91 -4.66 -5.66 16.61
CA ALA A 91 -4.36 -6.37 17.85
C ALA A 91 -4.53 -7.90 17.70
N GLY A 92 -5.56 -8.35 16.98
CA GLY A 92 -5.76 -9.77 16.64
C GLY A 92 -4.62 -10.33 15.80
N ARG A 93 -4.18 -9.59 14.78
CA ARG A 93 -3.06 -9.96 13.91
C ARG A 93 -1.73 -10.01 14.68
N ALA A 94 -1.49 -9.07 15.57
CA ALA A 94 -0.30 -9.05 16.43
C ALA A 94 -0.15 -10.36 17.20
N LYS A 95 -1.26 -10.85 17.78
CA LYS A 95 -1.28 -12.12 18.51
C LYS A 95 -1.12 -13.35 17.60
N ALA A 96 -1.78 -13.33 16.44
CA ALA A 96 -1.78 -14.48 15.53
C ALA A 96 -0.45 -14.66 14.78
N GLU A 97 0.22 -13.55 14.40
CA GLU A 97 1.42 -13.55 13.57
C GLU A 97 2.70 -13.18 14.34
N GLY A 98 2.61 -12.91 15.65
CA GLY A 98 3.76 -12.53 16.47
C GLY A 98 4.43 -11.23 16.03
N ARG A 99 3.66 -10.26 15.52
CA ARG A 99 4.19 -8.98 15.03
C ARG A 99 4.46 -8.01 16.18
N GLU A 100 5.71 -7.80 16.49
CA GLU A 100 6.15 -6.83 17.51
C GLU A 100 5.82 -5.37 17.13
N ASP A 101 5.72 -5.09 15.83
CA ASP A 101 5.41 -3.76 15.29
C ASP A 101 3.91 -3.40 15.34
N ASP A 102 3.03 -4.31 15.77
CA ASP A 102 1.60 -4.07 15.94
C ASP A 102 1.22 -3.78 17.42
N ASN A 103 2.10 -3.14 18.20
CA ASN A 103 1.81 -2.66 19.55
C ASN A 103 0.93 -1.39 19.52
N PRO A 104 0.23 -1.04 20.64
CA PRO A 104 -0.72 0.09 20.67
C PRO A 104 -0.14 1.44 20.27
N GLU A 105 1.12 1.71 20.61
CA GLU A 105 1.80 2.95 20.26
C GLU A 105 2.07 3.04 18.76
N SER A 106 2.60 1.99 18.17
CA SER A 106 2.81 1.89 16.72
C SER A 106 1.51 1.99 15.93
N VAL A 107 0.42 1.42 16.45
CA VAL A 107 -0.91 1.52 15.84
C VAL A 107 -1.41 2.96 15.83
N ARG A 108 -1.31 3.67 16.96
CA ARG A 108 -1.69 5.10 17.03
C ARG A 108 -0.88 5.95 16.06
N LYS A 109 0.43 5.75 16.02
CA LYS A 109 1.32 6.46 15.10
C LYS A 109 0.95 6.19 13.64
N ARG A 110 0.63 4.95 13.28
CA ARG A 110 0.18 4.60 11.92
C ARG A 110 -1.15 5.25 11.56
N LEU A 111 -2.11 5.29 12.49
CA LEU A 111 -3.39 5.97 12.26
C LEU A 111 -3.20 7.47 12.07
N GLN A 112 -2.32 8.10 12.85
CA GLN A 112 -1.98 9.51 12.68
C GLN A 112 -1.33 9.76 11.30
N VAL A 113 -0.31 8.97 10.93
CA VAL A 113 0.33 9.07 9.62
C VAL A 113 -0.65 8.84 8.48
N TYR A 114 -1.60 7.90 8.64
CA TYR A 114 -2.65 7.69 7.67
C TYR A 114 -3.49 8.95 7.48
N THR A 115 -3.97 9.55 8.57
CA THR A 115 -4.79 10.77 8.52
C THR A 115 -4.04 11.93 7.89
N ASP A 116 -2.78 12.14 8.27
CA ASP A 116 -2.01 13.32 7.86
C ASP A 116 -1.45 13.20 6.44
N SER A 117 -1.08 12.00 6.02
CA SER A 117 -0.31 11.80 4.78
C SER A 117 -1.04 10.94 3.75
N THR A 118 -1.77 9.91 4.18
CA THR A 118 -2.38 8.94 3.26
C THR A 118 -3.81 9.30 2.89
N ALA A 119 -4.61 9.84 3.81
CA ALA A 119 -5.96 10.27 3.48
C ALA A 119 -6.03 11.29 2.33
N PRO A 120 -5.09 12.25 2.15
CA PRO A 120 -5.06 13.12 0.97
C PRO A 120 -4.92 12.39 -0.38
N VAL A 121 -4.36 11.17 -0.39
CA VAL A 121 -4.26 10.34 -1.61
C VAL A 121 -5.64 9.94 -2.13
N ILE A 122 -6.60 9.79 -1.25
CA ILE A 122 -8.00 9.49 -1.60
C ILE A 122 -8.55 10.62 -2.48
N GLY A 123 -8.44 11.88 -2.03
CA GLY A 123 -8.86 13.04 -2.81
C GLY A 123 -8.09 13.18 -4.14
N PHE A 124 -6.81 12.85 -4.14
CA PHE A 124 -5.98 12.84 -5.36
C PHE A 124 -6.54 11.92 -6.45
N TYR A 125 -6.93 10.70 -6.10
CA TYR A 125 -7.50 9.74 -7.06
C TYR A 125 -9.00 9.94 -7.31
N GLU A 126 -9.74 10.49 -6.36
CA GLU A 126 -11.14 10.87 -6.54
C GLU A 126 -11.29 11.95 -7.62
N GLN A 127 -10.46 12.99 -7.59
CA GLN A 127 -10.43 14.05 -8.62
C GLN A 127 -10.07 13.52 -10.02
N ARG A 128 -9.40 12.39 -10.10
CA ARG A 128 -9.05 11.69 -11.35
C ARG A 128 -10.08 10.67 -11.81
N GLY A 129 -11.18 10.51 -11.07
CA GLY A 129 -12.24 9.53 -11.37
C GLY A 129 -11.80 8.08 -11.27
N LYS A 130 -10.73 7.82 -10.50
CA LYS A 130 -10.16 6.46 -10.36
C LYS A 130 -10.46 5.80 -9.03
N LEU A 131 -11.14 6.48 -8.11
CA LEU A 131 -11.42 5.99 -6.77
C LEU A 131 -12.71 5.18 -6.71
N ALA A 132 -12.64 3.95 -6.23
CA ALA A 132 -13.76 3.11 -5.83
C ALA A 132 -13.77 2.95 -4.31
N ARG A 133 -14.81 3.41 -3.63
CA ARG A 133 -15.01 3.23 -2.19
C ARG A 133 -15.76 1.93 -1.93
N VAL A 134 -15.24 1.10 -1.06
CA VAL A 134 -15.81 -0.21 -0.72
C VAL A 134 -15.87 -0.36 0.80
N ASP A 135 -17.00 -0.77 1.31
CA ASP A 135 -17.13 -1.15 2.71
C ASP A 135 -16.25 -2.38 3.01
N GLY A 136 -15.24 -2.19 3.85
CA GLY A 136 -14.28 -3.22 4.25
C GLY A 136 -14.71 -4.04 5.48
N VAL A 137 -15.98 -3.92 5.93
CA VAL A 137 -16.52 -4.66 7.07
C VAL A 137 -17.21 -5.93 6.57
N GLY A 138 -16.90 -7.07 7.15
CA GLY A 138 -17.49 -8.37 6.82
C GLY A 138 -16.43 -9.47 6.69
N SER A 139 -16.83 -10.61 6.14
CA SER A 139 -15.95 -11.72 5.80
C SER A 139 -15.07 -11.37 4.59
N LEU A 140 -14.01 -12.15 4.37
CA LEU A 140 -13.15 -11.98 3.20
C LEU A 140 -13.93 -12.11 1.89
N ASP A 141 -14.86 -13.06 1.81
CA ASP A 141 -15.65 -13.31 0.60
C ASP A 141 -16.60 -12.15 0.31
N GLU A 142 -17.29 -11.61 1.34
CA GLU A 142 -18.16 -10.44 1.19
C GLU A 142 -17.41 -9.19 0.72
N VAL A 143 -16.23 -8.94 1.29
CA VAL A 143 -15.40 -7.79 0.89
C VAL A 143 -14.87 -8.00 -0.53
N LEU A 144 -14.43 -9.21 -0.90
CA LEU A 144 -13.98 -9.54 -2.24
C LEU A 144 -15.08 -9.35 -3.28
N GLU A 145 -16.31 -9.79 -2.97
CA GLU A 145 -17.47 -9.59 -3.86
C GLU A 145 -17.75 -8.09 -4.10
N ARG A 146 -17.71 -7.27 -3.03
CA ARG A 146 -17.89 -5.82 -3.14
C ARG A 146 -16.78 -5.17 -3.98
N ILE A 147 -15.52 -5.58 -3.80
CA ILE A 147 -14.40 -5.11 -4.62
C ILE A 147 -14.62 -5.48 -6.09
N SER A 148 -14.94 -6.73 -6.37
CA SER A 148 -15.17 -7.22 -7.73
C SER A 148 -16.29 -6.43 -8.40
N LYS A 149 -17.40 -6.22 -7.72
CA LYS A 149 -18.53 -5.41 -8.21
C LYS A 149 -18.14 -3.96 -8.47
N ALA A 150 -17.36 -3.35 -7.56
CA ALA A 150 -16.89 -1.96 -7.70
C ALA A 150 -15.92 -1.79 -8.89
N LEU A 151 -15.20 -2.84 -9.26
CA LEU A 151 -14.31 -2.89 -10.42
C LEU A 151 -15.00 -3.37 -11.72
N GLY A 152 -16.32 -3.61 -11.71
CA GLY A 152 -17.06 -4.06 -12.88
C GLY A 152 -16.77 -5.51 -13.29
N ARG A 153 -16.43 -6.34 -12.34
CA ARG A 153 -16.10 -7.76 -12.54
C ARG A 153 -17.05 -8.68 -11.79
#